data_3b53748e48ac5d73f231768fb8a6b284
#
_entry.id   3b53748e48ac5d73f231768fb8a6b284
#
_cell.length_a   1.000
_cell.length_b   1.000
_cell.length_c   1.000
_cell.angle_alpha   90.00
_cell.angle_beta   90.00
_cell.angle_gamma   90.00
#
_symmetry.space_group_name_H-M   'P 1'
#
loop_
_entity.id
_entity.type
_entity.pdbx_description
1 polymer ?
#
loop_
_entity_poly.entity_id
_entity_poly.type
_entity_poly.pdbx_seq_one_letter_code
_entity_poly.pdbx_strand_id
1 'polypeptide(L)'
;MRVFVLFLLLIAAPARSETVTLPGPEGVVLRAELLLPEGAAVAPAIVALHGCGGPYAQRDAQWGELLRGRGHIVLFPDSFGSRGLGSQCRESQRAVSAVGLRRRDALAAAQWLADRPGTPPGGVVLMGGSHGGSTVLAAGRDHPTRRGLIRGLVAFYPGCGAAARLGGWQPVAPMLLLHGEADDWTPIRPCRALAEEAGTVVSFVAYPGAWHNFDVDIPVRQMRNIPSSQRGDGVVHVGGDRAAREDALARVPAFLAALPAAR
;
A
#
# COMPACT_ATOMS: atom_id res chain seq x y z
N MET A 1 10.58 -42.72 39.73
CA MET A 1 10.40 -41.30 39.46
C MET A 1 9.84 -41.16 38.05
N ARG A 2 8.54 -40.91 37.86
CA ARG A 2 7.92 -40.74 36.53
C ARG A 2 7.94 -39.25 36.21
N VAL A 3 8.69 -38.87 35.18
CA VAL A 3 8.72 -37.49 34.68
C VAL A 3 7.49 -37.31 33.78
N PHE A 4 6.54 -36.49 34.22
CA PHE A 4 5.44 -36.02 33.39
C PHE A 4 5.95 -34.87 32.51
N VAL A 5 6.12 -35.12 31.23
CA VAL A 5 6.36 -34.06 30.25
C VAL A 5 5.02 -33.43 29.90
N LEU A 6 4.79 -32.22 30.41
CA LEU A 6 3.63 -31.41 30.06
C LEU A 6 3.80 -30.84 28.66
N PHE A 7 3.11 -31.40 27.67
CA PHE A 7 3.00 -30.80 26.33
C PHE A 7 2.06 -29.59 26.42
N LEU A 8 2.60 -28.38 26.44
CA LEU A 8 1.82 -27.16 26.17
C LEU A 8 1.37 -27.18 24.71
N LEU A 9 0.12 -27.52 24.47
CA LEU A 9 -0.54 -27.27 23.19
C LEU A 9 -0.68 -25.75 23.01
N LEU A 10 0.18 -25.13 22.18
CA LEU A 10 -0.02 -23.80 21.68
C LEU A 10 -1.25 -23.82 20.76
N ILE A 11 -2.41 -23.47 21.30
CA ILE A 11 -3.62 -23.25 20.49
C ILE A 11 -3.38 -21.98 19.70
N ALA A 12 -3.12 -22.10 18.40
CA ALA A 12 -3.07 -20.95 17.49
C ALA A 12 -4.42 -20.23 17.50
N ALA A 13 -4.42 -18.94 17.80
CA ALA A 13 -5.64 -18.14 17.68
C ALA A 13 -6.09 -18.11 16.22
N PRO A 14 -7.41 -18.26 15.95
CA PRO A 14 -7.91 -18.23 14.57
C PRO A 14 -7.62 -16.88 13.89
N ALA A 15 -7.48 -16.91 12.58
CA ALA A 15 -7.40 -15.71 11.76
C ALA A 15 -8.61 -14.80 12.03
N ARG A 16 -8.36 -13.50 12.26
CA ARG A 16 -9.40 -12.56 12.69
C ARG A 16 -9.37 -11.29 11.84
N SER A 17 -10.56 -10.87 11.42
CA SER A 17 -10.80 -9.53 10.87
C SER A 17 -11.59 -8.72 11.88
N GLU A 18 -11.21 -7.46 12.08
CA GLU A 18 -11.90 -6.55 12.97
C GLU A 18 -11.92 -5.12 12.42
N THR A 19 -13.04 -4.41 12.57
CA THR A 19 -13.10 -2.98 12.32
C THR A 19 -12.54 -2.25 13.53
N VAL A 20 -11.55 -1.39 13.28
CA VAL A 20 -10.91 -0.57 14.31
C VAL A 20 -11.03 0.92 13.97
N THR A 21 -10.83 1.76 14.96
CA THR A 21 -10.72 3.21 14.80
C THR A 21 -9.38 3.69 15.32
N LEU A 22 -8.82 4.70 14.67
CA LEU A 22 -7.57 5.31 15.06
C LEU A 22 -7.63 6.84 14.92
N PRO A 23 -6.86 7.59 15.74
CA PRO A 23 -6.75 9.03 15.59
C PRO A 23 -6.15 9.40 14.24
N GLY A 24 -6.84 10.24 13.48
CA GLY A 24 -6.32 10.83 12.25
C GLY A 24 -5.99 12.31 12.41
N PRO A 25 -5.39 12.94 11.39
CA PRO A 25 -5.08 14.36 11.40
C PRO A 25 -6.37 15.22 11.47
N GLU A 26 -6.23 16.42 12.03
CA GLU A 26 -7.32 17.41 12.13
C GLU A 26 -8.53 16.91 12.94
N GLY A 27 -8.28 16.02 13.91
CA GLY A 27 -9.31 15.49 14.81
C GLY A 27 -10.25 14.45 14.18
N VAL A 28 -10.00 14.00 12.93
CA VAL A 28 -10.81 12.95 12.34
C VAL A 28 -10.51 11.61 13.02
N VAL A 29 -11.55 10.79 13.19
CA VAL A 29 -11.42 9.39 13.59
C VAL A 29 -11.42 8.55 12.31
N LEU A 30 -10.28 7.96 11.98
CA LEU A 30 -10.16 7.07 10.83
C LEU A 30 -10.70 5.69 11.20
N ARG A 31 -11.61 5.17 10.39
CA ARG A 31 -12.04 3.77 10.41
C ARG A 31 -11.06 2.95 9.58
N ALA A 32 -10.77 1.75 10.03
CA ALA A 32 -9.91 0.82 9.32
C ALA A 32 -10.38 -0.62 9.52
N GLU A 33 -10.12 -1.47 8.54
CA GLU A 33 -10.18 -2.92 8.70
C GLU A 33 -8.79 -3.44 9.08
N LEU A 34 -8.73 -4.27 10.12
CA LEU A 34 -7.50 -4.89 10.61
C LEU A 34 -7.60 -6.40 10.44
N LEU A 35 -6.69 -6.97 9.68
CA LEU A 35 -6.54 -8.41 9.51
C LEU A 35 -5.36 -8.92 10.34
N LEU A 36 -5.64 -9.91 11.18
CA LEU A 36 -4.65 -10.57 12.02
C LEU A 36 -4.29 -11.94 11.46
N PRO A 37 -3.01 -12.34 11.47
CA PRO A 37 -2.60 -13.69 11.10
C PRO A 37 -3.11 -14.72 12.10
N GLU A 38 -3.04 -16.00 11.73
CA GLU A 38 -3.21 -17.08 12.68
C GLU A 38 -2.00 -17.13 13.63
N GLY A 39 -2.26 -17.02 14.94
CA GLY A 39 -1.21 -16.96 15.94
C GLY A 39 -0.51 -15.60 16.04
N ALA A 40 0.74 -15.63 16.51
CA ALA A 40 1.55 -14.42 16.63
C ALA A 40 2.00 -13.92 15.26
N ALA A 41 2.01 -12.58 15.07
CA ALA A 41 2.60 -11.99 13.89
C ALA A 41 4.13 -12.20 13.90
N VAL A 42 4.67 -12.68 12.78
CA VAL A 42 6.10 -12.99 12.61
C VAL A 42 6.77 -12.18 11.51
N ALA A 43 5.99 -11.37 10.81
CA ALA A 43 6.43 -10.55 9.69
C ALA A 43 6.06 -9.07 9.90
N PRO A 44 6.70 -8.11 9.22
CA PRO A 44 6.42 -6.68 9.38
C PRO A 44 4.93 -6.36 9.18
N ALA A 45 4.34 -5.54 10.05
CA ALA A 45 2.97 -5.09 9.86
C ALA A 45 2.85 -4.14 8.65
N ILE A 46 1.68 -4.13 8.01
CA ILE A 46 1.46 -3.44 6.73
C ILE A 46 0.27 -2.49 6.85
N VAL A 47 0.46 -1.23 6.45
CA VAL A 47 -0.62 -0.29 6.19
C VAL A 47 -0.91 -0.30 4.69
N ALA A 48 -2.07 -0.81 4.29
CA ALA A 48 -2.51 -0.95 2.90
C ALA A 48 -3.49 0.17 2.52
N LEU A 49 -3.08 1.01 1.57
CA LEU A 49 -3.77 2.25 1.19
C LEU A 49 -4.59 2.05 -0.09
N HIS A 50 -5.89 2.28 -0.03
CA HIS A 50 -6.82 2.18 -1.16
C HIS A 50 -6.55 3.21 -2.29
N GLY A 51 -7.06 2.99 -3.50
CA GLY A 51 -7.00 3.92 -4.63
C GLY A 51 -7.92 5.15 -4.47
N CYS A 52 -8.10 5.92 -5.56
CA CYS A 52 -8.99 7.08 -5.54
C CYS A 52 -10.48 6.73 -5.41
N GLY A 53 -10.86 5.47 -5.61
CA GLY A 53 -12.23 4.97 -5.45
C GLY A 53 -12.68 4.76 -4.01
N GLY A 54 -11.77 4.82 -3.04
CA GLY A 54 -11.99 4.35 -1.67
C GLY A 54 -11.58 2.87 -1.50
N PRO A 55 -11.94 2.22 -0.38
CA PRO A 55 -11.74 0.79 -0.16
C PRO A 55 -12.29 -0.05 -1.32
N TYR A 56 -11.54 -1.08 -1.72
CA TYR A 56 -11.89 -1.93 -2.84
C TYR A 56 -11.83 -3.40 -2.42
N ALA A 57 -13.00 -3.94 -2.04
CA ALA A 57 -13.13 -5.24 -1.37
C ALA A 57 -12.37 -6.38 -2.07
N GLN A 58 -12.44 -6.49 -3.41
CA GLN A 58 -11.78 -7.57 -4.15
C GLN A 58 -10.24 -7.48 -4.03
N ARG A 59 -9.67 -6.28 -4.17
CA ARG A 59 -8.22 -6.06 -4.04
C ARG A 59 -7.77 -6.21 -2.60
N ASP A 60 -8.53 -5.64 -1.68
CA ASP A 60 -8.21 -5.65 -0.25
C ASP A 60 -8.27 -7.07 0.29
N ALA A 61 -9.27 -7.89 -0.11
CA ALA A 61 -9.34 -9.31 0.21
C ALA A 61 -8.15 -10.09 -0.39
N GLN A 62 -7.83 -9.91 -1.67
CA GLN A 62 -6.72 -10.61 -2.32
C GLN A 62 -5.39 -10.38 -1.60
N TRP A 63 -5.04 -9.12 -1.36
CA TRP A 63 -3.77 -8.78 -0.71
C TRP A 63 -3.81 -9.07 0.80
N GLY A 64 -4.92 -8.79 1.45
CA GLY A 64 -5.10 -9.04 2.87
C GLY A 64 -4.94 -10.51 3.21
N GLU A 65 -5.64 -11.41 2.51
CA GLU A 65 -5.54 -12.86 2.71
C GLU A 65 -4.14 -13.40 2.42
N LEU A 66 -3.54 -12.94 1.31
CA LEU A 66 -2.18 -13.34 0.94
C LEU A 66 -1.15 -12.98 2.01
N LEU A 67 -1.24 -11.76 2.54
CA LEU A 67 -0.26 -11.22 3.48
C LEU A 67 -0.48 -11.74 4.91
N ARG A 68 -1.74 -11.77 5.40
CA ARG A 68 -2.01 -12.36 6.72
C ARG A 68 -1.64 -13.84 6.79
N GLY A 69 -1.86 -14.60 5.69
CA GLY A 69 -1.43 -15.99 5.58
C GLY A 69 0.10 -16.18 5.63
N ARG A 70 0.87 -15.11 5.51
CA ARG A 70 2.34 -15.06 5.69
C ARG A 70 2.79 -14.44 7.01
N GLY A 71 1.87 -14.26 7.94
CA GLY A 71 2.17 -13.78 9.29
C GLY A 71 2.23 -12.25 9.42
N HIS A 72 1.74 -11.49 8.42
CA HIS A 72 1.63 -10.04 8.52
C HIS A 72 0.31 -9.62 9.21
N ILE A 73 0.37 -8.59 10.05
CA ILE A 73 -0.79 -7.80 10.41
C ILE A 73 -1.04 -6.82 9.27
N VAL A 74 -2.28 -6.71 8.76
CA VAL A 74 -2.61 -5.79 7.66
C VAL A 74 -3.72 -4.84 8.07
N LEU A 75 -3.47 -3.53 7.98
CA LEU A 75 -4.40 -2.46 8.29
C LEU A 75 -4.82 -1.73 7.02
N PHE A 76 -6.12 -1.62 6.77
CA PHE A 76 -6.73 -0.93 5.64
C PHE A 76 -7.47 0.34 6.11
N PRO A 77 -6.80 1.50 6.26
CA PRO A 77 -7.46 2.73 6.69
C PRO A 77 -8.32 3.32 5.56
N ASP A 78 -9.54 3.72 5.90
CA ASP A 78 -10.47 4.42 4.99
C ASP A 78 -10.34 5.94 5.16
N SER A 79 -9.52 6.56 4.35
CA SER A 79 -9.30 8.02 4.39
C SER A 79 -10.50 8.82 3.87
N PHE A 80 -11.37 8.22 3.03
CA PHE A 80 -12.49 8.93 2.41
C PHE A 80 -13.78 8.74 3.18
N GLY A 81 -14.22 7.51 3.40
CA GLY A 81 -15.45 7.22 4.12
C GLY A 81 -15.42 7.69 5.57
N SER A 82 -14.25 7.75 6.21
CA SER A 82 -14.08 8.34 7.55
C SER A 82 -14.39 9.85 7.59
N ARG A 83 -14.44 10.51 6.41
CA ARG A 83 -14.78 11.93 6.25
C ARG A 83 -16.14 12.13 5.55
N GLY A 84 -16.93 11.06 5.39
CA GLY A 84 -18.19 11.12 4.65
C GLY A 84 -18.03 11.33 3.15
N LEU A 85 -16.81 11.07 2.61
CA LEU A 85 -16.51 11.23 1.19
C LEU A 85 -16.67 9.89 0.45
N GLY A 86 -17.16 9.96 -0.78
CA GLY A 86 -17.16 8.87 -1.73
C GLY A 86 -15.88 8.83 -2.57
N SER A 87 -16.00 8.23 -3.76
CA SER A 87 -14.93 8.15 -4.75
C SER A 87 -14.42 9.53 -5.15
N GLN A 88 -13.11 9.70 -5.16
CA GLN A 88 -12.40 10.91 -5.57
C GLN A 88 -11.77 10.78 -6.97
N CYS A 89 -12.11 9.71 -7.72
CA CYS A 89 -11.50 9.44 -9.02
C CYS A 89 -11.86 10.46 -10.09
N ARG A 90 -13.06 11.03 -10.01
CA ARG A 90 -13.58 12.03 -10.95
C ARG A 90 -13.41 13.47 -10.49
N GLU A 91 -12.79 13.67 -9.35
CA GLU A 91 -12.53 14.99 -8.81
C GLU A 91 -11.24 15.56 -9.39
N SER A 92 -11.32 16.74 -10.02
CA SER A 92 -10.14 17.49 -10.50
C SER A 92 -9.32 18.03 -9.33
N GLN A 93 -9.99 18.44 -8.26
CA GLN A 93 -9.41 18.84 -6.98
C GLN A 93 -9.90 17.90 -5.89
N ARG A 94 -9.04 16.96 -5.51
CA ARG A 94 -9.39 15.98 -4.48
C ARG A 94 -9.33 16.61 -3.10
N ALA A 95 -10.41 16.48 -2.32
CA ALA A 95 -10.48 16.95 -0.93
C ALA A 95 -9.41 16.30 -0.05
N VAL A 96 -9.04 15.03 -0.35
CA VAL A 96 -7.98 14.29 0.35
C VAL A 96 -6.86 13.98 -0.64
N SER A 97 -5.91 14.90 -0.76
CA SER A 97 -4.78 14.76 -1.68
C SER A 97 -3.73 13.78 -1.16
N ALA A 98 -3.10 13.03 -2.07
CA ALA A 98 -2.08 12.02 -1.75
C ALA A 98 -0.87 12.62 -1.02
N VAL A 99 -0.43 13.82 -1.43
CA VAL A 99 0.74 14.50 -0.87
C VAL A 99 0.43 15.32 0.40
N GLY A 100 -0.83 15.59 0.65
CA GLY A 100 -1.31 16.40 1.78
C GLY A 100 -1.95 15.57 2.89
N LEU A 101 -3.26 15.68 2.99
CA LEU A 101 -4.04 15.09 4.09
C LEU A 101 -3.87 13.57 4.16
N ARG A 102 -3.93 12.88 3.03
CA ARG A 102 -3.82 11.42 3.01
C ARG A 102 -2.44 10.91 3.42
N ARG A 103 -1.37 11.65 3.09
CA ARG A 103 -0.04 11.34 3.62
C ARG A 103 -0.03 11.35 5.15
N ARG A 104 -0.72 12.31 5.77
CA ARG A 104 -0.84 12.39 7.23
C ARG A 104 -1.66 11.25 7.80
N ASP A 105 -2.74 10.84 7.12
CA ASP A 105 -3.51 9.64 7.49
C ASP A 105 -2.64 8.38 7.47
N ALA A 106 -1.85 8.20 6.42
CA ALA A 106 -0.97 7.04 6.28
C ALA A 106 0.10 6.99 7.39
N LEU A 107 0.66 8.14 7.77
CA LEU A 107 1.65 8.22 8.85
C LEU A 107 1.01 8.00 10.23
N ALA A 108 -0.20 8.52 10.46
CA ALA A 108 -0.95 8.26 11.69
C ALA A 108 -1.31 6.77 11.81
N ALA A 109 -1.76 6.15 10.71
CA ALA A 109 -2.03 4.71 10.67
C ALA A 109 -0.75 3.87 10.89
N ALA A 110 0.38 4.30 10.33
CA ALA A 110 1.67 3.65 10.52
C ALA A 110 2.10 3.69 12.00
N GLN A 111 2.00 4.86 12.65
CA GLN A 111 2.32 5.01 14.06
C GLN A 111 1.39 4.17 14.94
N TRP A 112 0.07 4.27 14.73
CA TRP A 112 -0.90 3.50 15.47
C TRP A 112 -0.65 1.99 15.38
N LEU A 113 -0.33 1.50 14.17
CA LEU A 113 -0.06 0.09 13.94
C LEU A 113 1.28 -0.34 14.56
N ALA A 114 2.32 0.51 14.50
CA ALA A 114 3.62 0.24 15.13
C ALA A 114 3.52 0.14 16.66
N ASP A 115 2.69 0.97 17.28
CA ASP A 115 2.48 1.02 18.74
C ASP A 115 1.50 -0.04 19.24
N ARG A 116 0.82 -0.76 18.34
CA ARG A 116 -0.19 -1.76 18.73
C ARG A 116 0.48 -2.99 19.37
N PRO A 117 -0.01 -3.47 20.52
CA PRO A 117 0.46 -4.71 21.13
C PRO A 117 0.36 -5.90 20.15
N GLY A 118 1.42 -6.68 20.06
CA GLY A 118 1.53 -7.81 19.13
C GLY A 118 2.04 -7.46 17.73
N THR A 119 2.28 -6.19 17.44
CA THR A 119 2.99 -5.78 16.22
C THR A 119 4.48 -6.07 16.35
N PRO A 120 5.10 -6.78 15.41
CA PRO A 120 6.55 -7.00 15.41
C PRO A 120 7.31 -5.67 15.37
N PRO A 121 8.41 -5.54 16.13
CA PRO A 121 9.19 -4.30 16.18
C PRO A 121 9.91 -4.01 14.85
N GLY A 122 10.42 -2.78 14.72
CA GLY A 122 11.26 -2.35 13.59
C GLY A 122 10.51 -1.66 12.46
N GLY A 123 9.34 -1.12 12.76
CA GLY A 123 8.54 -0.33 11.84
C GLY A 123 7.60 -1.14 10.95
N VAL A 124 6.80 -0.42 10.20
CA VAL A 124 5.75 -0.98 9.33
C VAL A 124 6.07 -0.79 7.85
N VAL A 125 5.40 -1.54 7.00
CA VAL A 125 5.44 -1.36 5.55
C VAL A 125 4.25 -0.52 5.12
N LEU A 126 4.47 0.47 4.24
CA LEU A 126 3.39 1.14 3.53
C LEU A 126 3.21 0.50 2.17
N MET A 127 2.00 0.08 1.86
CA MET A 127 1.61 -0.51 0.58
C MET A 127 0.41 0.23 0.00
N GLY A 128 0.35 0.44 -1.33
CA GLY A 128 -0.83 1.09 -1.90
C GLY A 128 -0.87 1.07 -3.41
N GLY A 129 -2.10 1.17 -3.97
CA GLY A 129 -2.34 1.25 -5.42
C GLY A 129 -2.83 2.63 -5.85
N SER A 130 -2.43 3.10 -7.04
CA SER A 130 -2.92 4.33 -7.64
C SER A 130 -2.71 5.54 -6.71
N HIS A 131 -3.80 6.20 -6.31
CA HIS A 131 -3.77 7.28 -5.32
C HIS A 131 -3.13 6.84 -3.98
N GLY A 132 -3.36 5.57 -3.55
CA GLY A 132 -2.66 4.98 -2.42
C GLY A 132 -1.17 4.82 -2.66
N GLY A 133 -0.77 4.39 -3.86
CA GLY A 133 0.63 4.33 -4.28
C GLY A 133 1.30 5.71 -4.29
N SER A 134 0.60 6.74 -4.79
CA SER A 134 1.09 8.14 -4.71
C SER A 134 1.25 8.60 -3.25
N THR A 135 0.38 8.11 -2.36
CA THR A 135 0.48 8.38 -0.92
C THR A 135 1.69 7.67 -0.31
N VAL A 136 1.97 6.43 -0.73
CA VAL A 136 3.20 5.70 -0.34
C VAL A 136 4.44 6.50 -0.71
N LEU A 137 4.52 7.04 -1.94
CA LEU A 137 5.63 7.91 -2.36
C LEU A 137 5.77 9.16 -1.46
N ALA A 138 4.65 9.80 -1.14
CA ALA A 138 4.65 11.03 -0.33
C ALA A 138 4.99 10.77 1.14
N ALA A 139 4.46 9.69 1.72
CA ALA A 139 4.74 9.29 3.10
C ALA A 139 6.12 8.66 3.26
N GLY A 140 6.58 7.92 2.24
CA GLY A 140 7.86 7.23 2.21
C GLY A 140 9.06 8.08 1.80
N ARG A 141 8.89 9.37 1.45
CA ARG A 141 10.01 10.27 1.21
C ARG A 141 10.88 10.38 2.46
N ASP A 142 12.22 10.34 2.30
CA ASP A 142 13.14 10.40 3.44
C ASP A 142 12.92 11.65 4.30
N HIS A 143 12.78 11.40 5.59
CA HIS A 143 12.61 12.42 6.61
C HIS A 143 12.96 11.81 7.98
N PRO A 144 13.65 12.53 8.88
CA PRO A 144 14.08 11.99 10.18
C PRO A 144 12.97 11.34 11.00
N THR A 145 11.76 11.93 11.01
CA THR A 145 10.60 11.42 11.78
C THR A 145 10.01 10.12 11.23
N ARG A 146 10.44 9.64 10.06
CA ARG A 146 9.94 8.42 9.42
C ARG A 146 10.92 7.27 9.51
N ARG A 147 12.18 7.58 9.82
CA ARG A 147 13.23 6.58 10.02
C ARG A 147 12.91 5.76 11.27
N GLY A 148 12.93 4.43 11.11
CA GLY A 148 12.51 3.50 12.16
C GLY A 148 10.99 3.24 12.22
N LEU A 149 10.14 4.19 11.78
CA LEU A 149 8.70 3.96 11.65
C LEU A 149 8.35 3.20 10.37
N ILE A 150 8.98 3.55 9.25
CA ILE A 150 8.74 2.92 7.95
C ILE A 150 9.92 2.00 7.62
N ARG A 151 9.63 0.71 7.45
CA ARG A 151 10.61 -0.34 7.17
C ARG A 151 10.70 -0.72 5.69
N GLY A 152 9.63 -0.50 4.93
CA GLY A 152 9.55 -0.82 3.52
C GLY A 152 8.39 -0.14 2.82
N LEU A 153 8.45 -0.06 1.50
CA LEU A 153 7.48 0.65 0.67
C LEU A 153 7.09 -0.24 -0.52
N VAL A 154 5.79 -0.40 -0.78
CA VAL A 154 5.27 -1.08 -1.98
C VAL A 154 4.25 -0.19 -2.67
N ALA A 155 4.54 0.24 -3.89
CA ALA A 155 3.63 1.09 -4.67
C ALA A 155 3.27 0.45 -6.00
N PHE A 156 1.97 0.33 -6.26
CA PHE A 156 1.43 -0.15 -7.52
C PHE A 156 0.92 1.04 -8.32
N TYR A 157 1.35 1.15 -9.56
CA TYR A 157 0.91 2.17 -10.53
C TYR A 157 0.63 3.56 -9.90
N PRO A 158 1.60 4.11 -9.14
CA PRO A 158 1.42 5.43 -8.51
C PRO A 158 1.47 6.56 -9.53
N GLY A 159 0.85 7.70 -9.21
CA GLY A 159 1.13 8.95 -9.90
C GLY A 159 2.42 9.57 -9.39
N CYS A 160 3.54 9.33 -10.06
CA CYS A 160 4.87 9.80 -9.65
C CYS A 160 5.15 11.26 -9.98
N GLY A 161 4.32 11.92 -10.81
CA GLY A 161 4.62 13.26 -11.33
C GLY A 161 4.86 14.33 -10.27
N ALA A 162 4.18 14.27 -9.13
CA ALA A 162 4.39 15.23 -8.04
C ALA A 162 5.77 15.03 -7.37
N ALA A 163 6.16 13.79 -7.10
CA ALA A 163 7.46 13.46 -6.53
C ALA A 163 8.62 13.79 -7.47
N ALA A 164 8.47 13.43 -8.75
CA ALA A 164 9.49 13.70 -9.79
C ALA A 164 9.72 15.21 -10.03
N ARG A 165 8.66 16.04 -10.00
CA ARG A 165 8.82 17.50 -10.18
C ARG A 165 9.56 18.19 -9.03
N LEU A 166 9.54 17.64 -7.85
CA LEU A 166 10.25 18.22 -6.70
C LEU A 166 11.76 17.98 -6.75
N GLY A 167 12.22 16.99 -7.53
CA GLY A 167 13.61 16.55 -7.57
C GLY A 167 14.13 16.03 -6.22
N GLY A 168 15.24 15.31 -6.23
CA GLY A 168 15.89 14.83 -5.01
C GLY A 168 14.98 13.96 -4.14
N TRP A 169 14.03 13.24 -4.74
CA TRP A 169 13.18 12.31 -3.98
C TRP A 169 13.99 11.07 -3.64
N GLN A 170 14.07 10.78 -2.37
CA GLN A 170 14.69 9.54 -1.86
C GLN A 170 13.71 8.83 -0.93
N PRO A 171 13.58 7.50 -1.00
CA PRO A 171 12.76 6.75 -0.06
C PRO A 171 13.50 6.56 1.28
N VAL A 172 12.73 6.61 2.37
CA VAL A 172 13.24 6.40 3.74
C VAL A 172 13.62 4.94 4.02
N ALA A 173 13.17 4.01 3.18
CA ALA A 173 13.36 2.57 3.30
C ALA A 173 13.36 1.91 1.91
N PRO A 174 13.81 0.65 1.76
CA PRO A 174 13.71 -0.09 0.51
C PRO A 174 12.31 -0.04 -0.08
N MET A 175 12.23 0.13 -1.40
CA MET A 175 10.95 0.27 -2.10
C MET A 175 10.83 -0.70 -3.27
N LEU A 176 9.65 -1.32 -3.39
CA LEU A 176 9.20 -2.01 -4.60
C LEU A 176 8.16 -1.16 -5.31
N LEU A 177 8.44 -0.77 -6.56
CA LEU A 177 7.56 0.01 -7.39
C LEU A 177 7.17 -0.80 -8.63
N LEU A 178 5.87 -1.11 -8.76
CA LEU A 178 5.30 -1.96 -9.80
C LEU A 178 4.40 -1.11 -10.71
N HIS A 179 4.60 -1.16 -12.04
CA HIS A 179 3.87 -0.28 -12.96
C HIS A 179 3.55 -0.96 -14.29
N GLY A 180 2.36 -0.71 -14.83
CA GLY A 180 1.97 -1.12 -16.17
C GLY A 180 2.50 -0.15 -17.23
N GLU A 181 3.07 -0.65 -18.33
CA GLU A 181 3.58 0.21 -19.40
C GLU A 181 2.48 0.84 -20.26
N ALA A 182 1.30 0.19 -20.32
CA ALA A 182 0.15 0.71 -21.04
C ALA A 182 -0.74 1.65 -20.20
N ASP A 183 -0.40 1.91 -18.93
CA ASP A 183 -1.18 2.74 -18.03
C ASP A 183 -1.35 4.17 -18.57
N ASP A 184 -2.56 4.51 -19.01
CA ASP A 184 -2.95 5.80 -19.54
C ASP A 184 -3.63 6.72 -18.51
N TRP A 185 -3.66 6.30 -17.26
CA TRP A 185 -4.13 7.09 -16.13
C TRP A 185 -2.97 7.72 -15.34
N THR A 186 -2.03 6.89 -14.92
CA THR A 186 -0.81 7.30 -14.24
C THR A 186 0.40 6.91 -15.10
N PRO A 187 1.04 7.84 -15.83
CA PRO A 187 2.09 7.49 -16.79
C PRO A 187 3.33 6.92 -16.10
N ILE A 188 3.90 5.89 -16.69
CA ILE A 188 5.09 5.19 -16.16
C ILE A 188 6.36 6.06 -16.20
N ARG A 189 6.51 6.99 -17.16
CA ARG A 189 7.75 7.76 -17.35
C ARG A 189 8.25 8.48 -16.11
N PRO A 190 7.41 9.27 -15.37
CA PRO A 190 7.86 9.89 -14.13
C PRO A 190 8.27 8.90 -13.04
N CYS A 191 7.68 7.70 -13.02
CA CYS A 191 8.03 6.65 -12.05
C CYS A 191 9.38 6.01 -12.38
N ARG A 192 9.66 5.78 -13.67
CA ARG A 192 10.96 5.28 -14.14
C ARG A 192 12.08 6.26 -13.79
N ALA A 193 11.91 7.54 -14.11
CA ALA A 193 12.87 8.59 -13.78
C ALA A 193 13.13 8.69 -12.25
N LEU A 194 12.07 8.61 -11.45
CA LEU A 194 12.19 8.64 -9.99
C LEU A 194 12.94 7.42 -9.45
N ALA A 195 12.70 6.24 -10.02
CA ALA A 195 13.41 5.03 -9.63
C ALA A 195 14.89 5.06 -10.04
N GLU A 196 15.21 5.57 -11.24
CA GLU A 196 16.58 5.78 -11.71
C GLU A 196 17.34 6.77 -10.83
N GLU A 197 16.73 7.90 -10.44
CA GLU A 197 17.30 8.89 -9.53
C GLU A 197 17.54 8.32 -8.12
N ALA A 198 16.63 7.50 -7.62
CA ALA A 198 16.74 6.88 -6.30
C ALA A 198 17.77 5.72 -6.25
N GLY A 199 18.10 5.14 -7.40
CA GLY A 199 19.09 4.07 -7.51
C GLY A 199 18.63 2.75 -6.90
N THR A 200 19.56 1.97 -6.36
CA THR A 200 19.32 0.57 -5.91
C THR A 200 18.37 0.42 -4.74
N VAL A 201 17.99 1.51 -4.09
CA VAL A 201 17.01 1.50 -2.99
C VAL A 201 15.59 1.27 -3.53
N VAL A 202 15.35 1.52 -4.83
CA VAL A 202 14.07 1.28 -5.49
C VAL A 202 14.18 0.12 -6.49
N SER A 203 13.50 -0.99 -6.20
CA SER A 203 13.29 -2.07 -7.16
C SER A 203 12.10 -1.69 -8.05
N PHE A 204 12.38 -1.31 -9.31
CA PHE A 204 11.35 -0.91 -10.27
C PHE A 204 11.02 -2.06 -11.22
N VAL A 205 9.73 -2.37 -11.35
CA VAL A 205 9.22 -3.41 -12.27
C VAL A 205 8.19 -2.79 -13.21
N ALA A 206 8.44 -2.91 -14.51
CA ALA A 206 7.53 -2.50 -15.56
C ALA A 206 6.89 -3.72 -16.22
N TYR A 207 5.58 -3.73 -16.36
CA TYR A 207 4.82 -4.81 -16.99
C TYR A 207 4.35 -4.39 -18.38
N PRO A 208 4.92 -4.98 -19.46
CA PRO A 208 4.53 -4.66 -20.83
C PRO A 208 3.04 -4.93 -21.07
N GLY A 209 2.34 -3.98 -21.67
CA GLY A 209 0.91 -4.10 -22.02
C GLY A 209 -0.07 -4.02 -20.86
N ALA A 210 0.38 -4.04 -19.62
CA ALA A 210 -0.50 -3.97 -18.46
C ALA A 210 -1.07 -2.55 -18.26
N TRP A 211 -2.37 -2.48 -17.98
CA TRP A 211 -3.11 -1.25 -17.70
C TRP A 211 -3.13 -0.92 -16.19
N HIS A 212 -3.78 0.17 -15.86
CA HIS A 212 -4.06 0.55 -14.46
C HIS A 212 -4.87 -0.55 -13.75
N ASN A 213 -4.60 -0.85 -12.47
CA ASN A 213 -5.21 -1.94 -11.70
C ASN A 213 -4.86 -3.36 -12.22
N PHE A 214 -3.69 -3.57 -12.83
CA PHE A 214 -3.27 -4.87 -13.33
C PHE A 214 -3.23 -5.99 -12.27
N ASP A 215 -3.15 -5.64 -11.00
CA ASP A 215 -3.03 -6.59 -9.86
C ASP A 215 -4.37 -7.18 -9.38
N VAL A 216 -5.49 -6.87 -10.04
CA VAL A 216 -6.81 -7.44 -9.74
C VAL A 216 -7.32 -8.31 -10.89
N ASP A 217 -8.15 -9.31 -10.56
CA ASP A 217 -8.71 -10.23 -11.55
C ASP A 217 -10.06 -9.70 -12.07
N ILE A 218 -9.98 -8.69 -12.93
CA ILE A 218 -11.14 -8.09 -13.61
C ILE A 218 -10.84 -7.86 -15.08
N PRO A 219 -11.83 -7.94 -15.97
CA PRO A 219 -11.64 -7.59 -17.38
C PRO A 219 -11.18 -6.15 -17.56
N VAL A 220 -10.34 -5.91 -18.57
CA VAL A 220 -9.96 -4.55 -18.96
C VAL A 220 -11.20 -3.81 -19.46
N ARG A 221 -11.41 -2.59 -18.95
CA ARG A 221 -12.53 -1.73 -19.31
C ARG A 221 -12.12 -0.27 -19.33
N GLN A 222 -12.90 0.55 -20.02
CA GLN A 222 -12.75 2.00 -20.01
C GLN A 222 -13.49 2.62 -18.82
N MET A 223 -12.85 3.58 -18.18
CA MET A 223 -13.51 4.53 -17.28
C MET A 223 -13.53 5.90 -17.97
N ARG A 224 -14.65 6.63 -17.78
CA ARG A 224 -14.90 7.93 -18.40
C ARG A 224 -15.02 9.03 -17.35
N ASN A 225 -14.91 10.28 -17.81
CA ASN A 225 -14.95 11.47 -16.96
C ASN A 225 -13.84 11.48 -15.91
N ILE A 226 -12.63 11.11 -16.34
CA ILE A 226 -11.41 11.13 -15.52
C ILE A 226 -10.58 12.36 -15.88
N PRO A 227 -10.57 13.41 -15.03
CA PRO A 227 -9.87 14.68 -15.35
C PRO A 227 -8.35 14.50 -15.55
N SER A 228 -7.76 13.47 -14.96
CA SER A 228 -6.34 13.18 -15.02
C SER A 228 -5.96 12.15 -16.10
N SER A 229 -6.82 11.90 -17.10
CA SER A 229 -6.47 11.03 -18.24
C SER A 229 -5.29 11.61 -19.02
N GLN A 230 -4.34 10.77 -19.43
CA GLN A 230 -3.12 11.22 -20.12
C GLN A 230 -3.41 11.79 -21.50
N ARG A 231 -4.46 11.32 -22.16
CA ARG A 231 -4.87 11.79 -23.48
C ARG A 231 -5.70 13.08 -23.45
N GLY A 232 -6.12 13.51 -22.25
CA GLY A 232 -6.98 14.70 -22.09
C GLY A 232 -8.42 14.50 -22.55
N ASP A 233 -8.79 13.30 -22.99
CA ASP A 233 -10.15 12.94 -23.42
C ASP A 233 -11.06 12.47 -22.29
N GLY A 234 -10.55 12.41 -21.07
CA GLY A 234 -11.26 11.93 -19.90
C GLY A 234 -11.47 10.42 -19.87
N VAL A 235 -10.82 9.65 -20.75
CA VAL A 235 -10.94 8.19 -20.83
C VAL A 235 -9.65 7.54 -20.37
N VAL A 236 -9.76 6.49 -19.54
CA VAL A 236 -8.64 5.66 -19.10
C VAL A 236 -9.01 4.19 -19.14
N HIS A 237 -8.01 3.32 -19.26
CA HIS A 237 -8.19 1.87 -19.22
C HIS A 237 -7.78 1.33 -17.84
N VAL A 238 -8.62 0.46 -17.30
CA VAL A 238 -8.38 -0.21 -16.01
C VAL A 238 -8.73 -1.68 -16.13
N GLY A 239 -7.94 -2.54 -15.54
CA GLY A 239 -8.25 -3.97 -15.51
C GLY A 239 -7.03 -4.83 -15.28
N GLY A 240 -7.28 -6.10 -14.94
CA GLY A 240 -6.26 -7.08 -14.65
C GLY A 240 -5.40 -7.44 -15.86
N ASP A 241 -4.15 -7.74 -15.57
CA ASP A 241 -3.25 -8.45 -16.46
C ASP A 241 -2.78 -9.71 -15.72
N ARG A 242 -3.07 -10.87 -16.28
CA ARG A 242 -2.82 -12.14 -15.58
C ARG A 242 -1.35 -12.33 -15.23
N ALA A 243 -0.44 -12.10 -16.18
CA ALA A 243 0.99 -12.32 -15.99
C ALA A 243 1.57 -11.30 -14.98
N ALA A 244 1.20 -10.02 -15.11
CA ALA A 244 1.62 -8.97 -14.18
C ALA A 244 1.08 -9.22 -12.77
N ARG A 245 -0.17 -9.68 -12.66
CA ARG A 245 -0.79 -10.01 -11.38
C ARG A 245 -0.10 -11.20 -10.71
N GLU A 246 0.13 -12.30 -11.44
CA GLU A 246 0.80 -13.50 -10.92
C GLU A 246 2.23 -13.17 -10.45
N ASP A 247 2.99 -12.40 -11.23
CA ASP A 247 4.33 -11.93 -10.82
C ASP A 247 4.26 -11.03 -9.59
N ALA A 248 3.33 -10.08 -9.54
CA ALA A 248 3.18 -9.20 -8.37
C ALA A 248 2.83 -9.97 -7.09
N LEU A 249 1.93 -10.98 -7.18
CA LEU A 249 1.55 -11.84 -6.05
C LEU A 249 2.73 -12.70 -5.53
N ALA A 250 3.70 -13.01 -6.37
CA ALA A 250 4.93 -13.70 -5.96
C ALA A 250 6.00 -12.70 -5.45
N ARG A 251 6.18 -11.59 -6.15
CA ARG A 251 7.25 -10.61 -5.93
C ARG A 251 7.09 -9.81 -4.65
N VAL A 252 5.87 -9.38 -4.32
CA VAL A 252 5.62 -8.60 -3.10
C VAL A 252 5.99 -9.38 -1.84
N PRO A 253 5.53 -10.63 -1.62
CA PRO A 253 5.98 -11.40 -0.47
C PRO A 253 7.50 -11.65 -0.45
N ALA A 254 8.12 -11.90 -1.59
CA ALA A 254 9.57 -12.07 -1.68
C ALA A 254 10.32 -10.81 -1.26
N PHE A 255 9.88 -9.62 -1.72
CA PHE A 255 10.43 -8.33 -1.32
C PHE A 255 10.26 -8.10 0.20
N LEU A 256 9.09 -8.38 0.75
CA LEU A 256 8.82 -8.21 2.18
C LEU A 256 9.70 -9.11 3.05
N ALA A 257 9.94 -10.35 2.61
CA ALA A 257 10.82 -11.30 3.29
C ALA A 257 12.30 -10.88 3.23
N ALA A 258 12.71 -10.16 2.19
CA ALA A 258 14.07 -9.67 2.01
C ALA A 258 14.36 -8.33 2.72
N LEU A 259 13.36 -7.69 3.34
CA LEU A 259 13.57 -6.45 4.08
C LEU A 259 14.56 -6.66 5.23
N PRO A 260 15.49 -5.70 5.46
CA PRO A 260 16.45 -5.80 6.56
C PRO A 260 15.76 -6.10 7.89
N ALA A 261 16.42 -6.89 8.73
CA ALA A 261 15.94 -7.14 10.09
C ALA A 261 15.78 -5.80 10.85
N ALA A 262 14.83 -5.75 11.79
CA ALA A 262 14.75 -4.63 12.71
C ALA A 262 16.07 -4.46 13.46
N ARG A 263 16.63 -3.25 13.45
CA ARG A 263 17.82 -2.91 14.24
C ARG A 263 17.41 -2.57 15.65
#